data_923e6804b5f3d5ec3d45b6651e9b6b98
#
_entry.id   923e6804b5f3d5ec3d45b6651e9b6b98
#
_cell.length_a   1.000
_cell.length_b   1.000
_cell.length_c   1.000
_cell.angle_alpha   90.00
_cell.angle_beta   90.00
_cell.angle_gamma   90.00
#
_symmetry.space_group_name_H-M   'P 1'
#
loop_
_entity.id
_entity.type
_entity.pdbx_description
1 polymer ?
#
loop_
_entity_poly.entity_id
_entity_poly.type
_entity_poly.pdbx_seq_one_letter_code
_entity_poly.pdbx_strand_id
1 'polypeptide(L)'
;MLHLICQPIWKTQQWPQDWKRSVFIPVPKKGNAKECSNNCTIALISHASKVMLKILQARLQLYMNCELAHVQAGFRKGRRTRDQIANIHWIIEKTREFQKNIYFCFIDYAKAFDCVDHNKLWKVLKEMGIPDHLTCLLRNLYASQEATVRTRHGTTGWFQIGKGVR
;
A
#
# COMPACT_ATOMS: atom_id res chain seq x y z
N MET A 1 20.90 -17.58 -6.64
CA MET A 1 21.27 -16.14 -6.70
C MET A 1 20.39 -15.23 -5.83
N LEU A 2 19.05 -15.15 -6.00
CA LEU A 2 18.20 -14.27 -5.17
C LEU A 2 18.26 -14.57 -3.67
N HIS A 3 18.36 -15.85 -3.26
CA HIS A 3 18.52 -16.22 -1.86
C HIS A 3 19.78 -15.60 -1.22
N LEU A 4 20.88 -15.56 -1.95
CA LEU A 4 22.15 -14.97 -1.47
C LEU A 4 22.05 -13.46 -1.26
N ILE A 5 21.12 -12.78 -1.93
CA ILE A 5 20.88 -11.33 -1.77
C ILE A 5 19.86 -11.08 -0.64
N CYS A 6 18.77 -11.85 -0.60
CA CYS A 6 17.72 -11.67 0.40
C CYS A 6 18.16 -12.07 1.81
N GLN A 7 19.00 -13.08 1.97
CA GLN A 7 19.45 -13.56 3.28
C GLN A 7 20.28 -12.51 4.05
N PRO A 8 21.28 -11.82 3.48
CA PRO A 8 21.95 -10.70 4.14
C PRO A 8 20.99 -9.59 4.55
N ILE A 9 20.07 -9.17 3.66
CA ILE A 9 19.08 -8.13 3.98
C ILE A 9 18.22 -8.54 5.17
N TRP A 10 17.77 -9.79 5.19
CA TRP A 10 17.01 -10.33 6.31
C TRP A 10 17.79 -10.30 7.64
N LYS A 11 19.06 -10.67 7.61
CA LYS A 11 19.91 -10.73 8.81
C LYS A 11 20.35 -9.34 9.29
N THR A 12 20.82 -8.49 8.36
CA THR A 12 21.41 -7.18 8.70
C THR A 12 20.39 -6.06 8.73
N GLN A 13 19.17 -6.28 8.18
CA GLN A 13 18.13 -5.27 7.98
C GLN A 13 18.59 -4.10 7.09
N GLN A 14 19.67 -4.26 6.35
CA GLN A 14 20.22 -3.26 5.45
C GLN A 14 19.75 -3.51 4.02
N TRP A 15 19.16 -2.50 3.41
CA TRP A 15 18.69 -2.57 2.01
C TRP A 15 19.70 -1.95 1.07
N PRO A 16 19.95 -2.54 -0.09
CA PRO A 16 20.73 -1.89 -1.14
C PRO A 16 20.11 -0.55 -1.52
N GLN A 17 20.94 0.47 -1.77
CA GLN A 17 20.45 1.81 -2.09
C GLN A 17 19.56 1.82 -3.34
N ASP A 18 19.91 1.04 -4.36
CA ASP A 18 19.12 0.93 -5.59
C ASP A 18 17.70 0.37 -5.35
N TRP A 19 17.48 -0.36 -4.25
CA TRP A 19 16.17 -0.87 -3.89
C TRP A 19 15.29 0.17 -3.19
N LYS A 20 15.89 1.22 -2.67
CA LYS A 20 15.22 2.38 -2.09
C LYS A 20 14.85 3.45 -3.13
N ARG A 21 15.32 3.30 -4.36
CA ARG A 21 15.06 4.23 -5.46
C ARG A 21 13.88 3.80 -6.31
N SER A 22 13.10 4.78 -6.77
CA SER A 22 11.96 4.55 -7.66
C SER A 22 11.93 5.55 -8.79
N VAL A 23 11.48 5.08 -9.94
CA VAL A 23 11.14 5.95 -11.06
C VAL A 23 9.61 6.05 -11.13
N PHE A 24 9.08 7.25 -10.95
CA PHE A 24 7.65 7.53 -11.06
C PHE A 24 7.29 7.87 -12.51
N ILE A 25 6.29 7.17 -13.02
CA ILE A 25 5.68 7.45 -14.33
C ILE A 25 4.30 8.05 -14.07
N PRO A 26 4.07 9.34 -14.39
CA PRO A 26 2.74 9.92 -14.29
C PRO A 26 1.85 9.40 -15.42
N VAL A 27 0.68 8.86 -15.05
CA VAL A 27 -0.35 8.42 -16.00
C VAL A 27 -1.55 9.34 -15.83
N PRO A 28 -1.93 10.12 -16.85
CA PRO A 28 -3.05 11.03 -16.75
C PRO A 28 -4.37 10.25 -16.58
N LYS A 29 -5.21 10.72 -15.67
CA LYS A 29 -6.60 10.28 -15.54
C LYS A 29 -7.47 10.98 -16.59
N LYS A 30 -8.75 10.60 -16.68
CA LYS A 30 -9.71 11.34 -17.49
C LYS A 30 -9.81 12.78 -16.99
N GLY A 31 -9.73 13.75 -17.90
CA GLY A 31 -9.79 15.19 -17.61
C GLY A 31 -8.55 15.95 -18.06
N ASN A 32 -8.24 17.06 -17.41
CA ASN A 32 -7.12 17.92 -17.78
C ASN A 32 -5.77 17.28 -17.43
N ALA A 33 -5.03 16.78 -18.41
CA ALA A 33 -3.73 16.15 -18.24
C ALA A 33 -2.61 17.12 -17.75
N LYS A 34 -2.84 18.44 -17.82
CA LYS A 34 -1.88 19.45 -17.36
C LYS A 34 -1.88 19.62 -15.84
N GLU A 35 -2.93 19.20 -15.16
CA GLU A 35 -3.03 19.27 -13.71
C GLU A 35 -2.31 18.10 -13.05
N CYS A 36 -1.33 18.38 -12.17
CA CYS A 36 -0.60 17.35 -11.42
C CYS A 36 -1.52 16.49 -10.56
N SER A 37 -2.60 17.05 -10.00
CA SER A 37 -3.61 16.35 -9.22
C SER A 37 -4.34 15.28 -10.02
N ASN A 38 -4.44 15.45 -11.34
CA ASN A 38 -5.15 14.55 -12.25
C ASN A 38 -4.27 13.42 -12.81
N ASN A 39 -3.10 13.19 -12.22
CA ASN A 39 -2.22 12.08 -12.58
C ASN A 39 -2.23 11.00 -11.49
N CYS A 40 -2.17 9.74 -11.93
CA CYS A 40 -1.86 8.60 -11.08
C CYS A 40 -0.40 8.22 -11.33
N THR A 41 0.41 8.10 -10.29
CA THR A 41 1.81 7.71 -10.43
C THR A 41 1.98 6.20 -10.37
N ILE A 42 2.74 5.63 -11.31
CA ILE A 42 3.20 4.25 -11.25
C ILE A 42 4.65 4.27 -10.81
N ALA A 43 4.94 3.60 -9.69
CA ALA A 43 6.30 3.45 -9.18
C ALA A 43 6.99 2.24 -9.82
N LEU A 44 8.06 2.48 -10.54
CA LEU A 44 8.95 1.43 -11.05
C LEU A 44 10.07 1.21 -10.04
N ILE A 45 10.17 0.00 -9.52
CA ILE A 45 11.20 -0.44 -8.58
C ILE A 45 11.93 -1.68 -9.10
N SER A 46 13.10 -1.97 -8.54
CA SER A 46 13.89 -3.16 -8.86
C SER A 46 13.07 -4.45 -8.75
N HIS A 47 13.22 -5.37 -9.71
CA HIS A 47 12.56 -6.69 -9.67
C HIS A 47 13.02 -7.53 -8.47
N ALA A 48 14.30 -7.45 -8.12
CA ALA A 48 14.83 -8.15 -6.95
C ALA A 48 14.21 -7.61 -5.64
N SER A 49 14.01 -6.29 -5.53
CA SER A 49 13.27 -5.68 -4.43
C SER A 49 11.85 -6.21 -4.33
N LYS A 50 11.15 -6.37 -5.46
CA LYS A 50 9.78 -6.94 -5.48
C LYS A 50 9.73 -8.36 -4.92
N VAL A 51 10.75 -9.19 -5.16
CA VAL A 51 10.82 -10.54 -4.59
C VAL A 51 10.92 -10.48 -3.07
N MET A 52 11.82 -9.65 -2.53
CA MET A 52 11.95 -9.48 -1.07
C MET A 52 10.68 -8.91 -0.45
N LEU A 53 10.02 -7.95 -1.10
CA LEU A 53 8.72 -7.42 -0.66
C LEU A 53 7.63 -8.50 -0.62
N LYS A 54 7.62 -9.44 -1.57
CA LYS A 54 6.71 -10.59 -1.55
C LYS A 54 6.96 -11.51 -0.36
N ILE A 55 8.23 -11.74 0.00
CA ILE A 55 8.59 -12.51 1.19
C ILE A 55 8.09 -11.80 2.46
N LEU A 56 8.32 -10.48 2.57
CA LEU A 56 7.81 -9.69 3.69
C LEU A 56 6.28 -9.69 3.74
N GLN A 57 5.61 -9.51 2.60
CA GLN A 57 4.16 -9.57 2.51
C GLN A 57 3.61 -10.89 3.06
N ALA A 58 4.19 -12.02 2.64
CA ALA A 58 3.77 -13.34 3.10
C ALA A 58 3.94 -13.52 4.62
N ARG A 59 5.00 -12.96 5.19
CA ARG A 59 5.26 -12.97 6.64
C ARG A 59 4.30 -12.09 7.41
N LEU A 60 4.07 -10.86 6.94
CA LEU A 60 3.12 -9.91 7.55
C LEU A 60 1.68 -10.41 7.50
N GLN A 61 1.30 -11.09 6.41
CA GLN A 61 -0.06 -11.61 6.22
C GLN A 61 -0.50 -12.54 7.36
N LEU A 62 0.43 -13.27 7.97
CA LEU A 62 0.11 -14.17 9.09
C LEU A 62 -0.42 -13.38 10.30
N TYR A 63 0.19 -12.26 10.61
CA TYR A 63 -0.23 -11.39 11.72
C TYR A 63 -1.47 -10.57 11.36
N MET A 64 -1.46 -9.96 10.17
CA MET A 64 -2.57 -9.10 9.73
C MET A 64 -3.90 -9.85 9.65
N ASN A 65 -3.91 -11.12 9.26
CA ASN A 65 -5.16 -11.88 9.17
C ASN A 65 -5.84 -12.10 10.53
N CYS A 66 -5.07 -12.10 11.62
CA CYS A 66 -5.61 -12.23 12.98
C CYS A 66 -6.20 -10.92 13.50
N GLU A 67 -5.60 -9.78 13.11
CA GLU A 67 -5.94 -8.45 13.65
C GLU A 67 -6.99 -7.71 12.82
N LEU A 68 -7.14 -8.05 11.54
CA LEU A 68 -8.10 -7.37 10.68
C LEU A 68 -9.53 -7.71 11.05
N ALA A 69 -10.36 -6.69 11.27
CA ALA A 69 -11.77 -6.84 11.57
C ALA A 69 -12.50 -7.68 10.52
N HIS A 70 -13.46 -8.51 10.94
CA HIS A 70 -14.22 -9.40 10.05
C HIS A 70 -14.99 -8.64 8.96
N VAL A 71 -15.37 -7.39 9.23
CA VAL A 71 -16.09 -6.53 8.28
C VAL A 71 -15.19 -6.00 7.15
N GLN A 72 -13.88 -5.98 7.35
CA GLN A 72 -12.95 -5.52 6.32
C GLN A 72 -12.88 -6.53 5.17
N ALA A 73 -13.26 -6.10 3.98
CA ALA A 73 -13.21 -6.91 2.77
C ALA A 73 -12.02 -6.55 1.87
N GLY A 74 -11.61 -5.29 1.85
CA GLY A 74 -10.51 -4.81 1.02
C GLY A 74 -9.19 -5.49 1.35
N PHE A 75 -8.44 -5.89 0.30
CA PHE A 75 -7.12 -6.54 0.39
C PHE A 75 -7.07 -7.85 1.18
N ARG A 76 -8.21 -8.49 1.43
CA ARG A 76 -8.29 -9.81 2.07
C ARG A 76 -8.50 -10.93 1.07
N LYS A 77 -7.73 -12.02 1.23
CA LYS A 77 -7.90 -13.25 0.44
C LYS A 77 -9.29 -13.85 0.70
N GLY A 78 -9.98 -14.22 -0.37
CA GLY A 78 -11.32 -14.84 -0.29
C GLY A 78 -12.47 -13.86 -0.11
N ARG A 79 -12.23 -12.56 0.06
CA ARG A 79 -13.26 -11.51 0.08
C ARG A 79 -13.38 -10.87 -1.30
N ARG A 80 -14.59 -10.82 -1.84
CA ARG A 80 -14.87 -10.30 -3.19
C ARG A 80 -15.79 -9.09 -3.13
N THR A 81 -15.64 -8.19 -4.08
CA THR A 81 -16.54 -7.03 -4.24
C THR A 81 -18.00 -7.47 -4.41
N ARG A 82 -18.25 -8.57 -5.12
CA ARG A 82 -19.61 -9.13 -5.31
C ARG A 82 -20.26 -9.50 -3.98
N ASP A 83 -19.50 -10.05 -3.03
CA ASP A 83 -20.03 -10.42 -1.70
C ASP A 83 -20.44 -9.18 -0.92
N GLN A 84 -19.68 -8.08 -1.05
CA GLN A 84 -20.02 -6.82 -0.40
C GLN A 84 -21.25 -6.15 -1.03
N ILE A 85 -21.39 -6.23 -2.35
CA ILE A 85 -22.59 -5.78 -3.05
C ILE A 85 -23.81 -6.59 -2.59
N ALA A 86 -23.69 -7.91 -2.51
CA ALA A 86 -24.76 -8.79 -2.00
C ALA A 86 -25.16 -8.45 -0.57
N ASN A 87 -24.18 -8.14 0.32
CA ASN A 87 -24.47 -7.71 1.68
C ASN A 87 -25.29 -6.41 1.72
N ILE A 88 -24.95 -5.41 0.87
CA ILE A 88 -25.71 -4.17 0.77
C ILE A 88 -27.14 -4.45 0.28
N HIS A 89 -27.29 -5.27 -0.75
CA HIS A 89 -28.61 -5.68 -1.26
C HIS A 89 -29.44 -6.34 -0.17
N TRP A 90 -28.85 -7.30 0.55
CA TRP A 90 -29.52 -7.96 1.66
C TRP A 90 -29.97 -6.99 2.76
N ILE A 91 -29.14 -6.02 3.13
CA ILE A 91 -29.51 -4.98 4.12
C ILE A 91 -30.69 -4.15 3.59
N ILE A 92 -30.68 -3.75 2.31
CA ILE A 92 -31.78 -3.00 1.70
C ILE A 92 -33.08 -3.80 1.72
N GLU A 93 -33.03 -5.08 1.37
CA GLU A 93 -34.22 -5.96 1.39
C GLU A 93 -34.78 -6.11 2.79
N LYS A 94 -33.90 -6.34 3.79
CA LYS A 94 -34.33 -6.45 5.20
C LYS A 94 -34.94 -5.14 5.74
N THR A 95 -34.36 -4.00 5.40
CA THR A 95 -34.93 -2.72 5.85
C THR A 95 -36.31 -2.45 5.22
N ARG A 96 -36.52 -2.88 3.97
CA ARG A 96 -37.85 -2.83 3.33
C ARG A 96 -38.86 -3.76 4.00
N GLU A 97 -38.46 -5.00 4.29
CA GLU A 97 -39.28 -5.97 4.97
C GLU A 97 -39.78 -5.45 6.34
N PHE A 98 -38.89 -4.80 7.08
CA PHE A 98 -39.22 -4.21 8.41
C PHE A 98 -39.70 -2.76 8.33
N GLN A 99 -39.93 -2.20 7.16
CA GLN A 99 -40.38 -0.81 6.93
C GLN A 99 -39.50 0.22 7.66
N LYS A 100 -38.20 -0.01 7.74
CA LYS A 100 -37.24 0.89 8.39
C LYS A 100 -36.44 1.69 7.37
N ASN A 101 -36.22 2.96 7.65
CA ASN A 101 -35.33 3.79 6.84
C ASN A 101 -33.88 3.40 7.09
N ILE A 102 -33.08 3.36 6.03
CA ILE A 102 -31.64 3.18 6.10
C ILE A 102 -30.95 4.29 5.32
N TYR A 103 -29.83 4.75 5.83
CA TYR A 103 -28.99 5.78 5.20
C TYR A 103 -27.59 5.19 4.97
N PHE A 104 -27.08 5.34 3.75
CA PHE A 104 -25.73 4.91 3.40
C PHE A 104 -24.83 6.14 3.20
N CYS A 105 -23.64 6.10 3.75
CA CYS A 105 -22.60 7.06 3.48
C CYS A 105 -21.39 6.33 2.88
N PHE A 106 -20.96 6.72 1.67
CA PHE A 106 -19.77 6.16 1.01
C PHE A 106 -18.64 7.19 1.07
N ILE A 107 -17.50 6.77 1.61
CA ILE A 107 -16.32 7.62 1.75
C ILE A 107 -15.22 7.06 0.84
N ASP A 108 -14.81 7.87 -0.15
CA ASP A 108 -13.71 7.55 -1.05
C ASP A 108 -12.52 8.49 -0.79
N TYR A 109 -11.38 7.91 -0.46
CA TYR A 109 -10.16 8.67 -0.16
C TYR A 109 -9.36 8.95 -1.44
N ALA A 110 -9.17 10.22 -1.75
CA ALA A 110 -8.25 10.60 -2.82
C ALA A 110 -6.80 10.28 -2.43
N LYS A 111 -6.11 9.44 -3.23
CA LYS A 111 -4.69 9.10 -3.04
C LYS A 111 -4.36 8.57 -1.64
N ALA A 112 -5.20 7.68 -1.09
CA ALA A 112 -5.05 7.16 0.27
C ALA A 112 -3.64 6.63 0.57
N PHE A 113 -3.04 5.87 -0.36
CA PHE A 113 -1.70 5.31 -0.20
C PHE A 113 -0.58 6.35 -0.24
N ASP A 114 -0.75 7.44 -0.98
CA ASP A 114 0.25 8.52 -1.09
C ASP A 114 0.32 9.39 0.17
N CYS A 115 -0.74 9.34 1.01
CA CYS A 115 -0.89 10.18 2.19
C CYS A 115 -0.50 9.48 3.50
N VAL A 116 -0.09 8.22 3.47
CA VAL A 116 0.25 7.45 4.68
C VAL A 116 1.46 8.06 5.39
N ASP A 117 1.29 8.47 6.65
CA ASP A 117 2.38 8.90 7.52
C ASP A 117 3.17 7.68 8.02
N HIS A 118 4.47 7.68 7.80
CA HIS A 118 5.32 6.54 8.16
C HIS A 118 5.36 6.31 9.67
N ASN A 119 5.41 7.37 10.50
CA ASN A 119 5.47 7.21 11.96
C ASN A 119 4.19 6.59 12.50
N LYS A 120 3.04 7.02 11.98
CA LYS A 120 1.75 6.42 12.31
C LYS A 120 1.67 4.96 11.86
N LEU A 121 2.21 4.65 10.67
CA LEU A 121 2.28 3.29 10.17
C LEU A 121 3.07 2.37 11.12
N TRP A 122 4.26 2.80 11.58
CA TRP A 122 5.06 2.00 12.52
C TRP A 122 4.37 1.78 13.86
N LYS A 123 3.63 2.77 14.34
CA LYS A 123 2.83 2.67 15.56
C LYS A 123 1.74 1.61 15.40
N VAL A 124 0.97 1.68 14.32
CA VAL A 124 -0.10 0.70 14.02
C VAL A 124 0.46 -0.71 13.89
N LEU A 125 1.56 -0.91 13.16
CA LEU A 125 2.19 -2.23 13.02
C LEU A 125 2.61 -2.81 14.37
N LYS A 126 3.12 -1.98 15.28
CA LYS A 126 3.47 -2.39 16.64
C LYS A 126 2.23 -2.75 17.47
N GLU A 127 1.16 -1.96 17.40
CA GLU A 127 -0.12 -2.23 18.06
C GLU A 127 -0.76 -3.54 17.56
N MET A 128 -0.56 -3.89 16.29
CA MET A 128 -0.99 -5.16 15.71
C MET A 128 -0.10 -6.36 16.12
N GLY A 129 0.86 -6.20 17.01
CA GLY A 129 1.75 -7.27 17.47
C GLY A 129 2.73 -7.77 16.40
N ILE A 130 3.00 -6.98 15.37
CA ILE A 130 3.99 -7.38 14.35
C ILE A 130 5.38 -7.32 14.95
N PRO A 131 6.20 -8.41 14.79
CA PRO A 131 7.54 -8.47 15.35
C PRO A 131 8.42 -7.29 14.95
N ASP A 132 9.20 -6.78 15.90
CA ASP A 132 10.09 -5.64 15.68
C ASP A 132 11.05 -5.85 14.51
N HIS A 133 11.52 -7.08 14.29
CA HIS A 133 12.38 -7.42 13.16
C HIS A 133 11.74 -7.07 11.81
N LEU A 134 10.45 -7.42 11.61
CA LEU A 134 9.72 -7.11 10.38
C LEU A 134 9.43 -5.62 10.25
N THR A 135 9.07 -4.98 11.36
CA THR A 135 8.84 -3.53 11.40
C THR A 135 10.11 -2.75 11.09
N CYS A 136 11.26 -3.17 11.64
CA CYS A 136 12.57 -2.58 11.35
C CYS A 136 12.98 -2.76 9.89
N LEU A 137 12.77 -3.94 9.30
CA LEU A 137 13.02 -4.16 7.87
C LEU A 137 12.23 -3.17 7.00
N LEU A 138 10.94 -3.01 7.27
CA LEU A 138 10.10 -2.04 6.55
C LEU A 138 10.58 -0.60 6.80
N ARG A 139 10.83 -0.22 8.05
CA ARG A 139 11.31 1.12 8.40
C ARG A 139 12.60 1.46 7.67
N ASN A 140 13.56 0.52 7.61
CA ASN A 140 14.82 0.71 6.93
C ASN A 140 14.68 0.78 5.40
N LEU A 141 13.66 0.12 4.83
CA LEU A 141 13.33 0.29 3.42
C LEU A 141 12.79 1.69 3.13
N TYR A 142 11.88 2.19 4.00
CA TYR A 142 11.26 3.51 3.84
C TYR A 142 12.19 4.65 4.24
N ALA A 143 13.19 4.39 5.08
CA ALA A 143 14.21 5.38 5.44
C ALA A 143 15.06 5.75 4.22
N SER A 144 15.16 7.05 3.96
CA SER A 144 15.97 7.59 2.85
C SER A 144 15.55 7.07 1.46
N GLN A 145 14.26 6.86 1.25
CA GLN A 145 13.74 6.54 -0.07
C GLN A 145 13.82 7.75 -0.99
N GLU A 146 14.28 7.50 -2.21
CA GLU A 146 14.40 8.51 -3.25
C GLU A 146 13.54 8.16 -4.45
N ALA A 147 13.02 9.17 -5.10
CA ALA A 147 12.32 9.02 -6.37
C ALA A 147 12.78 10.05 -7.40
N THR A 148 12.54 9.72 -8.64
CA THR A 148 12.61 10.63 -9.78
C THR A 148 11.37 10.45 -10.63
N VAL A 149 10.92 11.50 -11.29
CA VAL A 149 9.79 11.45 -12.22
C VAL A 149 10.30 11.41 -13.65
N ARG A 150 9.85 10.42 -14.40
CA ARG A 150 10.14 10.31 -15.83
C ARG A 150 8.92 10.73 -16.63
N THR A 151 9.11 11.72 -17.48
CA THR A 151 8.11 12.21 -18.44
C THR A 151 8.61 12.05 -19.86
N ARG A 152 7.82 12.44 -20.85
CA ARG A 152 8.22 12.49 -22.27
C ARG A 152 9.36 13.49 -22.51
N HIS A 153 9.50 14.49 -21.65
CA HIS A 153 10.48 15.59 -21.78
C HIS A 153 11.77 15.34 -21.00
N GLY A 154 11.89 14.21 -20.32
CA GLY A 154 13.08 13.86 -19.55
C GLY A 154 12.75 13.36 -18.15
N THR A 155 13.78 13.33 -17.31
CA THR A 155 13.73 12.84 -15.94
C THR A 155 14.12 13.96 -14.98
N THR A 156 13.39 14.11 -13.89
CA THR A 156 13.72 15.10 -12.85
C THR A 156 14.96 14.70 -12.06
N GLY A 157 15.50 15.62 -11.27
CA GLY A 157 16.45 15.26 -10.21
C GLY A 157 15.83 14.29 -9.19
N TRP A 158 16.68 13.63 -8.40
CA TRP A 158 16.25 12.77 -7.30
C TRP A 158 15.73 13.61 -6.14
N PHE A 159 14.63 13.20 -5.53
CA PHE A 159 14.08 13.81 -4.34
C PHE A 159 13.69 12.73 -3.31
N GLN A 160 13.69 13.10 -2.03
CA GLN A 160 13.34 12.20 -0.96
C GLN A 160 11.82 12.07 -0.78
N ILE A 161 11.38 10.87 -0.39
CA ILE A 161 9.99 10.55 -0.11
C ILE A 161 9.82 10.46 1.41
N GLY A 162 9.01 11.37 1.97
CA GLY A 162 8.75 11.43 3.42
C GLY A 162 7.42 10.82 3.85
N LYS A 163 6.56 10.44 2.92
CA LYS A 163 5.23 9.86 3.20
C LYS A 163 4.74 9.00 2.03
N GLY A 164 3.71 8.23 2.28
CA GLY A 164 3.10 7.33 1.30
C GLY A 164 3.70 5.91 1.35
N VAL A 165 2.94 4.95 0.82
CA VAL A 165 3.33 3.53 0.70
C VAL A 165 3.25 3.08 -0.75
N ARG A 166 4.03 2.05 -1.13
CA ARG A 166 4.15 1.55 -2.51
C ARG A 166 3.74 0.10 -2.58
#